data_97e6d796d1630a2551f10f62048644ec
#
_entry.id   97e6d796d1630a2551f10f62048644ec
#
_cell.length_a   1.000
_cell.length_b   1.000
_cell.length_c   1.000
_cell.angle_alpha   90.00
_cell.angle_beta   90.00
_cell.angle_gamma   90.00
#
_symmetry.space_group_name_H-M   'P 1'
#
loop_
_entity.id
_entity.type
_entity.pdbx_description
1 polymer ?
#
loop_
_entity_poly.entity_id
_entity_poly.type
_entity_poly.pdbx_seq_one_letter_code
_entity_poly.pdbx_strand_id
1 'polypeptide(L)'
;MEKGIHVVTANKAVIFSHGDELRSIAANKKVHLLFEASVCAGTPIIDLLENHLSGNKISSVKGMLNGTTNFILSEMEEGKSFDSSLDFAKRSGYAEADPSFDIDGIDAAHKIAILSSLVFNTPLPPSDFFIEGITNINSEVVQAAESIGFSIKHIAVSYTHLRAHETNVD
;
A
#
# COMPACT_ATOMS: atom_id res chain seq x y z
N MET A 1 22.05 -8.75 10.04
CA MET A 1 21.36 -9.25 11.25
C MET A 1 21.98 -10.51 11.79
N GLU A 2 22.35 -11.48 11.00
CA GLU A 2 23.01 -12.73 11.47
C GLU A 2 24.28 -12.51 12.31
N LYS A 3 25.00 -11.42 12.05
CA LYS A 3 26.20 -10.99 12.80
C LYS A 3 25.90 -10.15 14.06
N GLY A 4 24.64 -10.10 14.51
CA GLY A 4 24.26 -9.29 15.68
C GLY A 4 24.17 -7.77 15.41
N ILE A 5 23.97 -7.36 14.14
CA ILE A 5 23.93 -5.95 13.75
C ILE A 5 22.47 -5.54 13.52
N HIS A 6 22.06 -4.41 14.12
CA HIS A 6 20.76 -3.78 13.86
C HIS A 6 20.68 -3.26 12.43
N VAL A 7 19.49 -3.30 11.81
CA VAL A 7 19.27 -2.85 10.43
C VAL A 7 18.17 -1.81 10.40
N VAL A 8 18.42 -0.70 9.71
CA VAL A 8 17.42 0.31 9.33
C VAL A 8 17.38 0.36 7.81
N THR A 9 16.21 0.25 7.23
CA THR A 9 16.05 0.22 5.78
C THR A 9 14.79 0.93 5.31
N ALA A 10 14.87 1.57 4.13
CA ALA A 10 13.72 2.08 3.38
C ALA A 10 13.36 1.17 2.18
N ASN A 11 14.04 0.03 2.03
CA ASN A 11 13.85 -0.84 0.88
C ASN A 11 12.58 -1.68 1.01
N LYS A 12 11.48 -1.14 0.49
CA LYS A 12 10.16 -1.78 0.45
C LYS A 12 10.18 -3.14 -0.24
N ALA A 13 10.90 -3.29 -1.36
CA ALA A 13 10.94 -4.54 -2.11
C ALA A 13 11.55 -5.69 -1.29
N VAL A 14 12.60 -5.41 -0.53
CA VAL A 14 13.21 -6.38 0.38
C VAL A 14 12.25 -6.76 1.52
N ILE A 15 11.56 -5.78 2.11
CA ILE A 15 10.59 -6.05 3.18
C ILE A 15 9.40 -6.85 2.64
N PHE A 16 8.89 -6.51 1.45
CA PHE A 16 7.80 -7.26 0.82
C PHE A 16 8.19 -8.71 0.54
N SER A 17 9.41 -8.95 -0.01
CA SER A 17 9.82 -10.29 -0.45
C SER A 17 10.37 -11.17 0.67
N HIS A 18 10.96 -10.58 1.71
CA HIS A 18 11.71 -11.29 2.75
C HIS A 18 11.37 -10.83 4.18
N GLY A 19 10.31 -10.05 4.37
CA GLY A 19 9.99 -9.43 5.66
C GLY A 19 9.83 -10.43 6.79
N ASP A 20 9.18 -11.56 6.56
CA ASP A 20 8.96 -12.60 7.57
C ASP A 20 10.26 -13.28 7.98
N GLU A 21 11.11 -13.62 7.01
CA GLU A 21 12.44 -14.19 7.25
C GLU A 21 13.31 -13.20 8.05
N LEU A 22 13.33 -11.93 7.62
CA LEU A 22 14.12 -10.89 8.27
C LEU A 22 13.66 -10.60 9.70
N ARG A 23 12.35 -10.59 9.95
CA ARG A 23 11.78 -10.46 11.30
C ARG A 23 12.16 -11.65 12.18
N SER A 24 12.09 -12.86 11.63
CA SER A 24 12.52 -14.08 12.35
C SER A 24 14.00 -14.04 12.72
N ILE A 25 14.89 -13.63 11.81
CA ILE A 25 16.31 -13.46 12.09
C ILE A 25 16.52 -12.38 13.16
N ALA A 26 15.83 -11.25 13.07
CA ALA A 26 15.91 -10.16 14.03
C ALA A 26 15.56 -10.64 15.45
N ALA A 27 14.43 -11.34 15.58
CA ALA A 27 13.97 -11.88 16.86
C ALA A 27 14.98 -12.90 17.45
N ASN A 28 15.45 -13.85 16.65
CA ASN A 28 16.39 -14.88 17.06
C ASN A 28 17.76 -14.32 17.49
N LYS A 29 18.22 -13.27 16.82
CA LYS A 29 19.50 -12.60 17.10
C LYS A 29 19.38 -11.46 18.10
N LYS A 30 18.16 -11.14 18.57
CA LYS A 30 17.86 -10.01 19.47
C LYS A 30 18.39 -8.67 18.94
N VAL A 31 18.20 -8.44 17.65
CA VAL A 31 18.55 -7.19 16.96
C VAL A 31 17.30 -6.53 16.39
N HIS A 32 17.37 -5.21 16.13
CA HIS A 32 16.27 -4.47 15.54
C HIS A 32 16.33 -4.51 14.01
N LEU A 33 15.17 -4.69 13.39
CA LEU A 33 14.89 -4.41 11.99
C LEU A 33 13.89 -3.27 11.96
N LEU A 34 14.33 -2.07 11.54
CA LEU A 34 13.51 -0.87 11.46
C LEU A 34 13.31 -0.50 9.99
N PHE A 35 12.06 -0.32 9.55
CA PHE A 35 11.73 -0.12 8.14
C PHE A 35 10.59 0.89 7.93
N GLU A 36 10.43 1.86 8.83
CA GLU A 36 9.38 2.89 8.79
C GLU A 36 9.27 3.57 7.43
N ALA A 37 10.41 4.00 6.86
CA ALA A 37 10.45 4.70 5.58
C ALA A 37 10.16 3.79 4.35
N SER A 38 9.95 2.50 4.53
CA SER A 38 9.59 1.58 3.44
C SER A 38 8.13 1.73 3.01
N VAL A 39 7.26 2.23 3.90
CA VAL A 39 5.82 2.44 3.64
C VAL A 39 5.44 3.86 4.05
N CYS A 40 4.81 4.59 3.13
CA CYS A 40 4.33 5.97 3.36
C CYS A 40 5.41 6.99 3.80
N ALA A 41 6.67 6.71 3.50
CA ALA A 41 7.83 7.58 3.71
C ALA A 41 7.87 8.25 5.11
N GLY A 42 7.59 9.54 5.21
CA GLY A 42 7.66 10.29 6.47
C GLY A 42 6.46 10.14 7.41
N THR A 43 5.46 9.30 7.06
CA THR A 43 4.32 9.04 7.94
C THR A 43 4.64 7.88 8.89
N PRO A 44 4.62 8.07 10.21
CA PRO A 44 5.01 7.05 11.20
C PRO A 44 3.91 6.00 11.38
N ILE A 45 3.64 5.19 10.37
CA ILE A 45 2.55 4.23 10.37
C ILE A 45 2.97 2.88 10.96
N ILE A 46 4.20 2.43 10.71
CA ILE A 46 4.69 1.13 11.17
C ILE A 46 4.87 1.16 12.69
N ASP A 47 5.55 2.18 13.22
CA ASP A 47 5.70 2.38 14.66
C ASP A 47 4.35 2.49 15.38
N LEU A 48 3.40 3.20 14.78
CA LEU A 48 2.03 3.30 15.30
C LEU A 48 1.37 1.93 15.41
N LEU A 49 1.47 1.12 14.37
CA LEU A 49 0.85 -0.23 14.35
C LEU A 49 1.52 -1.19 15.32
N GLU A 50 2.84 -1.24 15.37
CA GLU A 50 3.59 -2.19 16.19
C GLU A 50 3.59 -1.84 17.69
N ASN A 51 3.70 -0.56 18.02
CA ASN A 51 3.92 -0.13 19.41
C ASN A 51 2.73 0.54 20.06
N HIS A 52 1.89 1.28 19.32
CA HIS A 52 0.80 2.07 19.91
C HIS A 52 -0.56 1.42 19.74
N LEU A 53 -0.79 0.69 18.66
CA LEU A 53 -2.06 0.02 18.37
C LEU A 53 -2.03 -1.50 18.56
N SER A 54 -0.93 -2.05 19.06
CA SER A 54 -0.74 -3.50 19.26
C SER A 54 -1.81 -4.17 20.15
N GLY A 55 -2.41 -3.43 21.06
CA GLY A 55 -3.53 -3.89 21.90
C GLY A 55 -4.93 -3.70 21.30
N ASN A 56 -5.03 -3.09 20.13
CA ASN A 56 -6.30 -2.78 19.51
C ASN A 56 -6.69 -3.87 18.51
N LYS A 57 -8.01 -4.12 18.39
CA LYS A 57 -8.55 -4.97 17.34
C LYS A 57 -8.79 -4.15 16.09
N ILE A 58 -7.87 -4.24 15.14
CA ILE A 58 -7.99 -3.58 13.82
C ILE A 58 -8.72 -4.54 12.88
N SER A 59 -9.80 -4.09 12.25
CA SER A 59 -10.59 -4.88 11.30
C SER A 59 -10.26 -4.60 9.84
N SER A 60 -9.73 -3.42 9.54
CA SER A 60 -9.34 -3.06 8.17
C SER A 60 -8.25 -2.00 8.16
N VAL A 61 -7.46 -2.02 7.08
CA VAL A 61 -6.52 -0.97 6.70
C VAL A 61 -6.90 -0.49 5.31
N LYS A 62 -7.06 0.81 5.14
CA LYS A 62 -7.44 1.43 3.86
C LYS A 62 -6.64 2.71 3.66
N GLY A 63 -6.22 2.97 2.42
CA GLY A 63 -5.53 4.22 2.13
C GLY A 63 -5.20 4.41 0.65
N MET A 64 -4.99 5.66 0.27
CA MET A 64 -4.36 6.05 -1.00
C MET A 64 -2.84 5.98 -0.78
N LEU A 65 -2.23 4.85 -1.16
CA LEU A 65 -0.84 4.56 -0.81
C LEU A 65 0.17 4.95 -1.90
N ASN A 66 -0.30 5.52 -3.02
CA ASN A 66 0.56 5.94 -4.12
C ASN A 66 0.25 7.39 -4.52
N GLY A 67 1.27 8.26 -4.46
CA GLY A 67 1.16 9.68 -4.78
C GLY A 67 1.00 9.94 -6.27
N THR A 68 1.69 9.17 -7.11
CA THR A 68 1.66 9.30 -8.58
C THR A 68 0.26 9.05 -9.12
N THR A 69 -0.37 7.93 -8.72
CA THR A 69 -1.73 7.60 -9.16
C THR A 69 -2.75 8.61 -8.66
N ASN A 70 -2.62 9.07 -7.41
CA ASN A 70 -3.51 10.09 -6.87
C ASN A 70 -3.38 11.42 -7.63
N PHE A 71 -2.15 11.83 -7.96
CA PHE A 71 -1.89 13.03 -8.76
C PHE A 71 -2.53 12.93 -10.15
N ILE A 72 -2.29 11.82 -10.87
CA ILE A 72 -2.85 11.60 -12.21
C ILE A 72 -4.38 11.66 -12.19
N LEU A 73 -5.03 10.96 -11.27
CA LEU A 73 -6.49 10.95 -11.16
C LEU A 73 -7.06 12.34 -10.82
N SER A 74 -6.37 13.12 -9.98
CA SER A 74 -6.78 14.49 -9.67
C SER A 74 -6.66 15.42 -10.88
N GLU A 75 -5.61 15.28 -11.70
CA GLU A 75 -5.48 16.04 -12.95
C GLU A 75 -6.56 15.66 -13.98
N MET A 76 -6.99 14.39 -13.97
CA MET A 76 -8.10 13.93 -14.82
C MET A 76 -9.44 14.49 -14.35
N GLU A 77 -9.66 14.64 -13.05
CA GLU A 77 -10.83 15.34 -12.48
C GLU A 77 -10.89 16.81 -12.94
N GLU A 78 -9.75 17.45 -13.20
CA GLU A 78 -9.68 18.79 -13.81
C GLU A 78 -9.89 18.80 -15.35
N GLY A 79 -10.28 17.68 -15.93
CA GLY A 79 -10.63 17.57 -17.36
C GLY A 79 -9.46 17.19 -18.28
N LYS A 80 -8.28 16.85 -17.75
CA LYS A 80 -7.15 16.38 -18.55
C LYS A 80 -7.32 14.91 -18.95
N SER A 81 -6.73 14.52 -20.09
CA SER A 81 -6.64 13.09 -20.43
C SER A 81 -5.62 12.37 -19.56
N PHE A 82 -5.72 11.04 -19.48
CA PHE A 82 -4.74 10.20 -18.76
C PHE A 82 -3.31 10.48 -19.23
N ASP A 83 -3.06 10.46 -20.56
CA ASP A 83 -1.73 10.67 -21.12
C ASP A 83 -1.18 12.06 -20.78
N SER A 84 -2.00 13.11 -20.88
CA SER A 84 -1.61 14.46 -20.51
C SER A 84 -1.28 14.59 -19.02
N SER A 85 -2.06 13.94 -18.15
CA SER A 85 -1.85 13.93 -16.71
C SER A 85 -0.59 13.15 -16.31
N LEU A 86 -0.32 12.03 -16.99
CA LEU A 86 0.90 11.24 -16.82
C LEU A 86 2.14 12.00 -17.26
N ASP A 87 2.11 12.66 -18.43
CA ASP A 87 3.21 13.50 -18.90
C ASP A 87 3.45 14.68 -17.96
N PHE A 88 2.40 15.24 -17.39
CA PHE A 88 2.52 16.30 -16.41
C PHE A 88 3.13 15.79 -15.09
N ALA A 89 2.72 14.60 -14.63
CA ALA A 89 3.32 13.94 -13.47
C ALA A 89 4.84 13.72 -13.65
N LYS A 90 5.24 13.23 -14.83
CA LYS A 90 6.68 13.05 -15.17
C LYS A 90 7.47 14.36 -15.12
N ARG A 91 6.94 15.40 -15.77
CA ARG A 91 7.61 16.73 -15.80
C ARG A 91 7.69 17.38 -14.42
N SER A 92 6.70 17.12 -13.56
CA SER A 92 6.63 17.67 -12.21
C SER A 92 7.39 16.83 -11.17
N GLY A 93 8.00 15.71 -11.57
CA GLY A 93 8.78 14.83 -10.70
C GLY A 93 7.94 13.92 -9.80
N TYR A 94 6.63 13.77 -10.07
CA TYR A 94 5.76 12.83 -9.38
C TYR A 94 5.82 11.42 -9.96
N ALA A 95 6.22 11.27 -11.22
CA ALA A 95 6.39 9.98 -11.87
C ALA A 95 7.79 9.85 -12.46
N GLU A 96 8.36 8.65 -12.38
CA GLU A 96 9.61 8.28 -13.03
C GLU A 96 9.44 8.12 -14.55
N ALA A 97 10.54 7.93 -15.29
CA ALA A 97 10.50 7.68 -16.73
C ALA A 97 9.66 6.45 -17.08
N ASP A 98 9.83 5.36 -16.32
CA ASP A 98 8.94 4.20 -16.36
C ASP A 98 8.02 4.23 -15.13
N PRO A 99 6.75 4.63 -15.27
CA PRO A 99 5.80 4.75 -14.20
C PRO A 99 5.00 3.46 -13.94
N SER A 100 5.27 2.38 -14.66
CA SER A 100 4.44 1.16 -14.66
C SER A 100 4.21 0.62 -13.24
N PHE A 101 5.24 0.63 -12.41
CA PHE A 101 5.15 0.17 -11.02
C PHE A 101 4.08 0.93 -10.19
N ASP A 102 3.88 2.21 -10.50
CA ASP A 102 2.86 3.04 -9.87
C ASP A 102 1.49 2.84 -10.52
N ILE A 103 1.42 3.06 -11.85
CA ILE A 103 0.13 3.10 -12.56
C ILE A 103 -0.55 1.75 -12.68
N ASP A 104 0.22 0.64 -12.63
CA ASP A 104 -0.32 -0.73 -12.58
C ASP A 104 -0.72 -1.16 -11.17
N GLY A 105 -0.51 -0.31 -10.14
CA GLY A 105 -0.94 -0.55 -8.77
C GLY A 105 0.01 -1.39 -7.92
N ILE A 106 1.17 -1.79 -8.44
CA ILE A 106 2.11 -2.70 -7.77
C ILE A 106 2.71 -2.04 -6.52
N ASP A 107 3.05 -0.75 -6.57
CA ASP A 107 3.55 -0.01 -5.41
C ASP A 107 2.55 -0.01 -4.25
N ALA A 108 1.28 0.31 -4.53
CA ALA A 108 0.21 0.31 -3.54
C ALA A 108 -0.03 -1.10 -2.96
N ALA A 109 0.03 -2.13 -3.82
CA ALA A 109 -0.11 -3.52 -3.42
C ALA A 109 1.00 -3.96 -2.45
N HIS A 110 2.26 -3.63 -2.73
CA HIS A 110 3.37 -3.93 -1.82
C HIS A 110 3.20 -3.24 -0.46
N LYS A 111 2.79 -1.97 -0.47
CA LYS A 111 2.58 -1.21 0.78
C LYS A 111 1.46 -1.79 1.62
N ILE A 112 0.30 -2.07 1.01
CA ILE A 112 -0.82 -2.63 1.78
C ILE A 112 -0.52 -4.04 2.29
N ALA A 113 0.23 -4.86 1.54
CA ALA A 113 0.65 -6.18 1.98
C ALA A 113 1.55 -6.11 3.23
N ILE A 114 2.53 -5.19 3.25
CA ILE A 114 3.38 -4.97 4.42
C ILE A 114 2.54 -4.54 5.63
N LEU A 115 1.64 -3.55 5.47
CA LEU A 115 0.75 -3.12 6.55
C LEU A 115 -0.16 -4.24 7.04
N SER A 116 -0.68 -5.06 6.13
CA SER A 116 -1.52 -6.23 6.45
C SER A 116 -0.76 -7.27 7.27
N SER A 117 0.50 -7.52 6.93
CA SER A 117 1.33 -8.47 7.68
C SER A 117 1.55 -8.03 9.12
N LEU A 118 1.68 -6.72 9.36
CA LEU A 118 1.84 -6.18 10.71
C LEU A 118 0.55 -6.23 11.52
N VAL A 119 -0.58 -5.94 10.88
CA VAL A 119 -1.89 -5.82 11.55
C VAL A 119 -2.57 -7.17 11.73
N PHE A 120 -2.52 -8.02 10.71
CA PHE A 120 -3.28 -9.27 10.64
C PHE A 120 -2.41 -10.53 10.74
N ASN A 121 -1.10 -10.35 10.90
CA ASN A 121 -0.13 -11.44 10.91
C ASN A 121 -0.23 -12.34 9.65
N THR A 122 -0.46 -11.74 8.50
CA THR A 122 -0.47 -12.43 7.20
C THR A 122 0.96 -12.61 6.70
N PRO A 123 1.26 -13.72 5.99
CA PRO A 123 2.61 -13.95 5.46
C PRO A 123 2.97 -12.94 4.36
N LEU A 124 4.27 -12.73 4.17
CA LEU A 124 4.85 -11.92 3.09
C LEU A 124 5.77 -12.76 2.20
N PRO A 125 5.69 -12.65 0.89
CA PRO A 125 4.59 -11.98 0.17
C PRO A 125 3.28 -12.77 0.31
N PRO A 126 2.12 -12.13 0.24
CA PRO A 126 0.86 -12.85 0.28
C PRO A 126 0.74 -13.75 -0.97
N SER A 127 0.16 -14.93 -0.79
CA SER A 127 -0.04 -15.88 -1.88
C SER A 127 -1.12 -15.44 -2.87
N ASP A 128 -1.99 -14.54 -2.43
CA ASP A 128 -3.22 -14.25 -3.15
C ASP A 128 -3.72 -12.85 -2.79
N PHE A 129 -3.68 -11.92 -3.76
CA PHE A 129 -4.25 -10.60 -3.64
C PHE A 129 -4.53 -9.98 -5.01
N PHE A 130 -5.62 -9.24 -5.08
CA PHE A 130 -6.04 -8.56 -6.29
C PHE A 130 -5.28 -7.25 -6.47
N ILE A 131 -4.77 -7.01 -7.68
CA ILE A 131 -4.12 -5.76 -8.06
C ILE A 131 -4.83 -5.23 -9.30
N GLU A 132 -5.24 -3.98 -9.24
CA GLU A 132 -5.76 -3.23 -10.37
C GLU A 132 -5.12 -1.84 -10.36
N GLY A 133 -4.55 -1.44 -11.50
CA GLY A 133 -3.98 -0.12 -11.70
C GLY A 133 -5.01 0.88 -12.21
N ILE A 134 -4.52 2.04 -12.65
CA ILE A 134 -5.35 3.14 -13.15
C ILE A 134 -5.31 3.27 -14.68
N THR A 135 -4.60 2.40 -15.37
CA THR A 135 -4.38 2.49 -16.83
C THR A 135 -5.65 2.34 -17.65
N ASN A 136 -6.69 1.69 -17.08
CA ASN A 136 -8.00 1.51 -17.72
C ASN A 136 -8.98 2.66 -17.40
N ILE A 137 -8.58 3.65 -16.61
CA ILE A 137 -9.42 4.80 -16.29
C ILE A 137 -9.26 5.85 -17.39
N ASN A 138 -10.34 6.16 -18.07
CA ASN A 138 -10.38 7.20 -19.11
C ASN A 138 -11.17 8.43 -18.63
N SER A 139 -11.12 9.52 -19.40
CA SER A 139 -11.81 10.77 -19.06
C SER A 139 -13.33 10.62 -18.99
N GLU A 140 -13.92 9.71 -19.77
CA GLU A 140 -15.37 9.46 -19.76
C GLU A 140 -15.83 8.87 -18.43
N VAL A 141 -15.05 7.92 -17.89
CA VAL A 141 -15.31 7.30 -16.57
C VAL A 141 -15.20 8.33 -15.44
N VAL A 142 -14.19 9.22 -15.50
CA VAL A 142 -14.01 10.29 -14.51
C VAL A 142 -15.19 11.26 -14.56
N GLN A 143 -15.56 11.74 -15.75
CA GLN A 143 -16.69 12.67 -15.94
C GLN A 143 -18.04 12.05 -15.52
N ALA A 144 -18.24 10.76 -15.82
CA ALA A 144 -19.43 10.05 -15.38
C ALA A 144 -19.54 10.00 -13.85
N ALA A 145 -18.44 9.72 -13.15
CA ALA A 145 -18.39 9.72 -11.69
C ALA A 145 -18.70 11.12 -11.13
N GLU A 146 -18.07 12.16 -11.66
CA GLU A 146 -18.31 13.55 -11.24
C GLU A 146 -19.76 13.98 -11.44
N SER A 147 -20.38 13.58 -12.55
CA SER A 147 -21.79 13.93 -12.85
C SER A 147 -22.78 13.45 -11.79
N ILE A 148 -22.41 12.44 -11.03
CA ILE A 148 -23.20 11.87 -9.92
C ILE A 148 -22.62 12.19 -8.54
N GLY A 149 -21.63 13.11 -8.47
CA GLY A 149 -21.06 13.63 -7.24
C GLY A 149 -20.00 12.72 -6.59
N PHE A 150 -19.32 11.87 -7.37
CA PHE A 150 -18.24 11.00 -6.91
C PHE A 150 -16.89 11.37 -7.53
N SER A 151 -15.83 11.09 -6.78
CA SER A 151 -14.44 11.14 -7.24
C SER A 151 -13.86 9.73 -7.35
N ILE A 152 -13.03 9.51 -8.38
CA ILE A 152 -12.30 8.24 -8.54
C ILE A 152 -10.97 8.32 -7.83
N LYS A 153 -10.70 7.35 -6.94
CA LYS A 153 -9.44 7.25 -6.19
C LYS A 153 -8.89 5.83 -6.24
N HIS A 154 -7.56 5.72 -6.34
CA HIS A 154 -6.86 4.44 -6.26
C HIS A 154 -6.64 4.08 -4.79
N ILE A 155 -7.42 3.15 -4.25
CA ILE A 155 -7.45 2.82 -2.84
C ILE A 155 -6.95 1.39 -2.62
N ALA A 156 -5.89 1.24 -1.83
CA ALA A 156 -5.47 -0.05 -1.32
C ALA A 156 -6.29 -0.42 -0.08
N VAL A 157 -6.79 -1.64 -0.03
CA VAL A 157 -7.67 -2.12 1.04
C VAL A 157 -7.22 -3.50 1.51
N SER A 158 -7.14 -3.67 2.82
CA SER A 158 -7.01 -4.98 3.46
C SER A 158 -7.97 -5.06 4.64
N TYR A 159 -8.60 -6.21 4.83
CA TYR A 159 -9.51 -6.46 5.94
C TYR A 159 -9.48 -7.92 6.37
N THR A 160 -9.75 -8.18 7.66
CA THR A 160 -9.95 -9.54 8.12
C THR A 160 -11.31 -10.04 7.64
N HIS A 161 -11.35 -11.19 6.95
CA HIS A 161 -12.57 -11.95 6.82
C HIS A 161 -12.89 -12.53 8.21
N LEU A 162 -13.71 -11.85 8.98
CA LEU A 162 -14.45 -12.51 10.04
C LEU A 162 -15.40 -13.48 9.32
N ARG A 163 -15.05 -14.78 9.27
CA ARG A 163 -16.08 -15.78 9.06
C ARG A 163 -17.08 -15.55 10.19
N ALA A 164 -18.25 -15.04 9.86
CA ALA A 164 -19.39 -15.15 10.74
C ALA A 164 -19.57 -16.66 10.97
N HIS A 165 -19.20 -17.15 12.16
CA HIS A 165 -19.77 -18.38 12.63
C HIS A 165 -21.24 -18.04 12.83
N GLU A 166 -22.05 -18.43 11.85
CA GLU A 166 -23.47 -18.59 12.08
C GLU A 166 -23.59 -19.60 13.24
N THR A 167 -23.84 -19.08 14.42
CA THR A 167 -24.40 -19.89 15.49
C THR A 167 -25.81 -20.19 15.04
N ASN A 168 -26.02 -21.35 14.44
CA ASN A 168 -27.35 -21.95 14.39
C ASN A 168 -27.80 -22.08 15.83
N VAL A 169 -28.73 -21.21 16.24
CA VAL A 169 -29.55 -21.39 17.44
C VAL A 169 -30.74 -22.19 16.95
N ASP A 170 -30.74 -23.49 17.25
CA ASP A 170 -31.94 -24.34 17.21
C ASP A 170 -32.99 -23.86 18.22
#